data_10e89755d823883680b2741080764d23
#
_entry.id   10e89755d823883680b2741080764d23
#
_cell.length_a   1.000
_cell.length_b   1.000
_cell.length_c   1.000
_cell.angle_alpha   90.00
_cell.angle_beta   90.00
_cell.angle_gamma   90.00
#
_symmetry.space_group_name_H-M   'P 1'
#
loop_
_entity.id
_entity.type
_entity.pdbx_description
1 polymer ?
#
loop_
_entity_poly.entity_id
_entity_poly.type
_entity_poly.pdbx_seq_one_letter_code
_entity_poly.pdbx_strand_id
1 'polypeptide(L)'
;MVIDGKAGMQIMGDWAKSEFTAANKVAGKDYQCLPFPGTQGSFTFNIDSLAMFKLSSDENRKAQEDLARAVLQPEFQTFFNQNKGSIPVRQDQDMSEFDACAQQSMKDFKAAAQGSGLQPSLTHGMAASSYVQGAVFDVVTNFFNDPKADPQKAARQLAAAIQAVQ
;
A
#
# COMPACT_ATOMS: atom_id res chain seq x y z
N MET A 1 10.49 11.44 11.99
CA MET A 1 10.21 12.90 12.01
C MET A 1 8.84 13.22 12.59
N VAL A 2 7.73 12.61 12.12
CA VAL A 2 6.39 12.82 12.71
C VAL A 2 6.35 12.34 14.16
N ILE A 3 6.87 11.14 14.44
CA ILE A 3 6.95 10.56 15.79
C ILE A 3 7.68 11.50 16.78
N ASP A 4 8.70 12.22 16.31
CA ASP A 4 9.52 13.14 17.13
C ASP A 4 8.95 14.56 17.17
N GLY A 5 7.79 14.80 16.59
CA GLY A 5 7.18 16.13 16.49
C GLY A 5 7.91 17.13 15.59
N LYS A 6 8.81 16.65 14.72
CA LYS A 6 9.56 17.49 13.76
C LYS A 6 8.85 17.70 12.44
N ALA A 7 7.78 16.95 12.18
CA ALA A 7 6.88 17.12 11.05
C ALA A 7 5.45 16.88 11.50
N GLY A 8 4.50 17.63 10.95
CA GLY A 8 3.08 17.53 11.30
C GLY A 8 2.36 16.38 10.63
N MET A 9 2.85 15.91 9.48
CA MET A 9 2.24 14.83 8.71
C MET A 9 3.25 14.11 7.81
N GLN A 10 2.90 12.91 7.39
CA GLN A 10 3.56 12.20 6.29
C GLN A 10 2.50 11.52 5.41
N ILE A 11 2.80 11.41 4.12
CA ILE A 11 1.98 10.68 3.15
C ILE A 11 2.65 9.33 2.94
N MET A 12 1.98 8.25 3.31
CA MET A 12 2.49 6.89 3.22
C MET A 12 1.32 5.90 3.27
N GLY A 13 1.56 4.65 2.89
CA GLY A 13 0.61 3.57 3.11
C GLY A 13 0.45 3.22 4.59
N ASP A 14 -0.58 2.46 4.89
CA ASP A 14 -0.96 2.09 6.27
C ASP A 14 0.13 1.32 7.03
N TRP A 15 1.03 0.62 6.34
CA TRP A 15 2.18 -0.05 6.96
C TRP A 15 3.14 0.88 7.71
N ALA A 16 3.12 2.20 7.45
CA ALA A 16 3.89 3.16 8.23
C ALA A 16 3.53 3.14 9.72
N LYS A 17 2.36 2.60 10.09
CA LYS A 17 1.93 2.45 11.48
C LYS A 17 2.85 1.54 12.30
N SER A 18 3.55 0.60 11.66
CA SER A 18 4.52 -0.26 12.36
C SER A 18 5.58 0.55 13.12
N GLU A 19 6.07 1.63 12.52
CA GLU A 19 7.04 2.53 13.16
C GLU A 19 6.45 3.27 14.37
N PHE A 20 5.18 3.68 14.26
CA PHE A 20 4.47 4.31 15.37
C PHE A 20 4.22 3.32 16.51
N THR A 21 3.83 2.10 16.18
CA THR A 21 3.65 1.01 17.15
C THR A 21 4.96 0.67 17.87
N ALA A 22 6.06 0.55 17.10
CA ALA A 22 7.40 0.31 17.66
C ALA A 22 7.86 1.45 18.59
N ALA A 23 7.39 2.68 18.34
CA ALA A 23 7.62 3.85 19.20
C ALA A 23 6.59 3.99 20.33
N ASN A 24 5.75 2.99 20.60
CA ASN A 24 4.68 2.99 21.59
C ASN A 24 3.66 4.13 21.37
N LYS A 25 3.39 4.51 20.11
CA LYS A 25 2.37 5.49 19.76
C LYS A 25 1.06 4.79 19.41
N VAL A 26 -0.05 5.35 19.86
CA VAL A 26 -1.39 4.78 19.75
C VAL A 26 -2.20 5.54 18.71
N ALA A 27 -2.73 4.82 17.73
CA ALA A 27 -3.64 5.36 16.72
C ALA A 27 -4.91 5.96 17.38
N GLY A 28 -5.32 7.11 16.91
CA GLY A 28 -6.47 7.84 17.47
C GLY A 28 -6.15 8.67 18.72
N LYS A 29 -4.99 8.46 19.35
CA LYS A 29 -4.53 9.22 20.53
C LYS A 29 -3.29 10.06 20.21
N ASP A 30 -2.23 9.42 19.73
CA ASP A 30 -0.94 10.09 19.48
C ASP A 30 -0.81 10.52 18.03
N TYR A 31 -1.55 9.89 17.12
CA TYR A 31 -1.63 10.25 15.69
C TYR A 31 -2.99 9.85 15.11
N GLN A 32 -3.32 10.43 13.95
CA GLN A 32 -4.52 10.13 13.17
C GLN A 32 -4.13 9.60 11.80
N CYS A 33 -4.93 8.67 11.27
CA CYS A 33 -4.87 8.24 9.88
C CYS A 33 -6.03 8.87 9.12
N LEU A 34 -5.73 9.54 8.03
CA LEU A 34 -6.71 10.23 7.22
C LEU A 34 -6.53 9.84 5.75
N PRO A 35 -7.61 9.63 4.99
CA PRO A 35 -7.52 9.54 3.53
C PRO A 35 -6.87 10.81 2.95
N PHE A 36 -6.13 10.65 1.85
CA PHE A 36 -5.59 11.82 1.18
C PHE A 36 -6.73 12.74 0.68
N PRO A 37 -6.66 14.07 0.91
CA PRO A 37 -7.72 14.97 0.50
C PRO A 37 -8.05 14.89 -0.99
N GLY A 38 -9.34 14.88 -1.34
CA GLY A 38 -9.80 14.82 -2.72
C GLY A 38 -9.82 13.41 -3.34
N THR A 39 -9.59 12.34 -2.55
CA THR A 39 -9.59 10.95 -3.04
C THR A 39 -10.78 10.12 -2.56
N GLN A 40 -11.87 10.77 -2.18
CA GLN A 40 -13.07 10.09 -1.69
C GLN A 40 -13.58 9.06 -2.69
N GLY A 41 -13.86 7.86 -2.21
CA GLY A 41 -14.32 6.73 -3.04
C GLY A 41 -13.22 6.00 -3.80
N SER A 42 -11.96 6.44 -3.69
CA SER A 42 -10.81 5.75 -4.26
C SER A 42 -9.93 5.15 -3.15
N PHE A 43 -9.40 3.97 -3.40
CA PHE A 43 -8.47 3.29 -2.51
C PHE A 43 -7.31 2.73 -3.34
N THR A 44 -6.12 3.29 -3.15
CA THR A 44 -4.90 2.77 -3.78
C THR A 44 -4.37 1.61 -2.96
N PHE A 45 -4.16 0.46 -3.60
CA PHE A 45 -3.68 -0.74 -2.92
C PHE A 45 -2.43 -1.33 -3.57
N ASN A 46 -1.65 -2.02 -2.76
CA ASN A 46 -0.70 -3.05 -3.19
C ASN A 46 -0.87 -4.29 -2.31
N ILE A 47 -0.50 -5.45 -2.83
CA ILE A 47 -0.59 -6.73 -2.15
C ILE A 47 0.79 -7.37 -2.17
N ASP A 48 1.34 -7.63 -0.98
CA ASP A 48 2.55 -8.43 -0.88
C ASP A 48 2.20 -9.89 -1.18
N SER A 49 3.04 -10.54 -1.97
CA SER A 49 2.79 -11.89 -2.46
C SER A 49 3.97 -12.80 -2.15
N LEU A 50 3.67 -14.05 -1.82
CA LEU A 50 4.66 -15.11 -1.70
C LEU A 50 4.72 -15.90 -3.02
N ALA A 51 5.88 -15.88 -3.68
CA ALA A 51 6.08 -16.67 -4.89
C ALA A 51 6.25 -18.14 -4.54
N MET A 52 5.46 -19.01 -5.18
CA MET A 52 5.56 -20.45 -5.07
C MET A 52 6.39 -21.00 -6.23
N PHE A 53 7.55 -21.57 -5.92
CA PHE A 53 8.46 -22.12 -6.93
C PHE A 53 8.15 -23.58 -7.24
N LYS A 54 8.51 -24.01 -8.46
CA LYS A 54 8.47 -25.43 -8.81
C LYS A 54 9.57 -26.18 -8.05
N LEU A 55 9.17 -27.13 -7.21
CA LEU A 55 10.06 -27.92 -6.38
C LEU A 55 10.10 -29.37 -6.87
N SER A 56 11.27 -30.01 -6.76
CA SER A 56 11.50 -31.38 -7.22
C SER A 56 11.02 -32.45 -6.23
N SER A 57 11.00 -32.12 -4.95
CA SER A 57 10.63 -33.06 -3.87
C SER A 57 9.16 -32.88 -3.47
N ASP A 58 8.45 -33.98 -3.28
CA ASP A 58 7.06 -33.98 -2.80
C ASP A 58 6.96 -33.41 -1.38
N GLU A 59 7.93 -33.71 -0.53
CA GLU A 59 8.01 -33.17 0.82
C GLU A 59 8.11 -31.64 0.82
N ASN A 60 9.00 -31.08 -0.01
CA ASN A 60 9.15 -29.65 -0.12
C ASN A 60 7.91 -28.98 -0.72
N ARG A 61 7.24 -29.62 -1.71
CA ARG A 61 5.97 -29.12 -2.24
C ARG A 61 4.90 -29.06 -1.16
N LYS A 62 4.79 -30.12 -0.36
CA LYS A 62 3.84 -30.16 0.74
C LYS A 62 4.14 -29.08 1.78
N ALA A 63 5.40 -28.91 2.17
CA ALA A 63 5.79 -27.83 3.10
C ALA A 63 5.45 -26.44 2.56
N GLN A 64 5.64 -26.18 1.25
CA GLN A 64 5.27 -24.94 0.60
C GLN A 64 3.75 -24.73 0.61
N GLU A 65 2.95 -25.74 0.36
CA GLU A 65 1.49 -25.69 0.45
C GLU A 65 1.02 -25.45 1.88
N ASP A 66 1.64 -26.10 2.87
CA ASP A 66 1.31 -25.92 4.27
C ASP A 66 1.64 -24.48 4.73
N LEU A 67 2.75 -23.91 4.26
CA LEU A 67 3.09 -22.50 4.49
C LEU A 67 2.02 -21.56 3.88
N ALA A 68 1.63 -21.82 2.63
CA ALA A 68 0.61 -21.01 1.96
C ALA A 68 -0.73 -21.05 2.71
N ARG A 69 -1.13 -22.24 3.20
CA ARG A 69 -2.32 -22.41 4.04
C ARG A 69 -2.20 -21.64 5.37
N ALA A 70 -1.05 -21.74 6.03
CA ALA A 70 -0.80 -21.07 7.31
C ALA A 70 -0.88 -19.56 7.19
N VAL A 71 -0.28 -18.99 6.14
CA VAL A 71 -0.29 -17.52 5.89
C VAL A 71 -1.71 -16.98 5.68
N LEU A 72 -2.62 -17.79 5.15
CA LEU A 72 -4.01 -17.39 4.91
C LEU A 72 -4.94 -17.66 6.11
N GLN A 73 -4.45 -18.24 7.21
CA GLN A 73 -5.28 -18.43 8.40
C GLN A 73 -5.64 -17.09 9.07
N PRO A 74 -6.85 -16.95 9.63
CA PRO A 74 -7.27 -15.72 10.31
C PRO A 74 -6.30 -15.27 11.41
N GLU A 75 -5.80 -16.20 12.21
CA GLU A 75 -4.88 -15.93 13.31
C GLU A 75 -3.55 -15.36 12.81
N PHE A 76 -3.01 -15.94 11.73
CA PHE A 76 -1.81 -15.41 11.08
C PHE A 76 -2.07 -14.01 10.53
N GLN A 77 -3.19 -13.81 9.84
CA GLN A 77 -3.55 -12.52 9.25
C GLN A 77 -3.72 -11.43 10.32
N THR A 78 -4.30 -11.76 11.47
CA THR A 78 -4.39 -10.83 12.62
C THR A 78 -3.00 -10.48 13.12
N PHE A 79 -2.21 -11.47 13.55
CA PHE A 79 -0.88 -11.24 14.12
C PHE A 79 0.06 -10.48 13.17
N PHE A 80 0.13 -10.93 11.91
CA PHE A 80 1.01 -10.34 10.92
C PHE A 80 0.65 -8.88 10.62
N ASN A 81 -0.62 -8.60 10.37
CA ASN A 81 -1.04 -7.26 9.98
C ASN A 81 -1.06 -6.25 11.13
N GLN A 82 -1.32 -6.69 12.37
CA GLN A 82 -1.15 -5.83 13.54
C GLN A 82 0.31 -5.37 13.70
N ASN A 83 1.28 -6.25 13.44
CA ASN A 83 2.70 -5.90 13.52
C ASN A 83 3.18 -5.11 12.30
N LYS A 84 2.73 -5.47 11.10
CA LYS A 84 3.08 -4.77 9.86
C LYS A 84 2.40 -3.40 9.74
N GLY A 85 1.23 -3.21 10.36
CA GLY A 85 0.44 -1.99 10.26
C GLY A 85 -0.50 -1.95 9.06
N SER A 86 -0.58 -3.01 8.25
CA SER A 86 -1.47 -3.15 7.08
C SER A 86 -2.84 -3.73 7.44
N ILE A 87 -3.72 -3.86 6.45
CA ILE A 87 -4.97 -4.59 6.60
C ILE A 87 -4.81 -6.03 6.08
N PRO A 88 -5.57 -7.00 6.62
CA PRO A 88 -5.57 -8.39 6.13
C PRO A 88 -6.01 -8.49 4.67
N VAL A 89 -5.47 -9.48 3.93
CA VAL A 89 -5.96 -9.82 2.58
C VAL A 89 -7.34 -10.49 2.62
N ARG A 90 -7.69 -11.08 3.75
CA ARG A 90 -9.01 -11.68 3.97
C ARG A 90 -10.05 -10.59 4.24
N GLN A 91 -11.07 -10.52 3.39
CA GLN A 91 -12.15 -9.54 3.55
C GLN A 91 -13.19 -9.94 4.63
N ASP A 92 -13.21 -11.22 5.01
CA ASP A 92 -14.05 -11.79 6.07
C ASP A 92 -13.39 -11.74 7.46
N GLN A 93 -12.19 -11.12 7.58
CA GLN A 93 -11.47 -11.00 8.84
C GLN A 93 -12.24 -10.14 9.83
N ASP A 94 -12.31 -10.62 11.08
CA ASP A 94 -12.75 -9.79 12.20
C ASP A 94 -11.72 -8.70 12.48
N MET A 95 -12.17 -7.45 12.43
CA MET A 95 -11.32 -6.28 12.63
C MET A 95 -11.40 -5.72 14.05
N SER A 96 -12.09 -6.38 14.97
CA SER A 96 -12.31 -5.88 16.35
C SER A 96 -11.01 -5.72 17.15
N GLU A 97 -10.01 -6.55 16.86
CA GLU A 97 -8.69 -6.50 17.53
C GLU A 97 -7.71 -5.51 16.88
N PHE A 98 -8.09 -4.90 15.75
CA PHE A 98 -7.24 -3.95 15.05
C PHE A 98 -7.44 -2.52 15.54
N ASP A 99 -6.43 -1.68 15.35
CA ASP A 99 -6.52 -0.26 15.68
C ASP A 99 -7.53 0.50 14.81
N ALA A 100 -7.92 1.69 15.26
CA ALA A 100 -8.92 2.51 14.57
C ALA A 100 -8.52 2.86 13.12
N CYS A 101 -7.22 3.02 12.84
CA CYS A 101 -6.72 3.26 11.48
C CYS A 101 -6.94 2.07 10.57
N ALA A 102 -6.62 0.85 11.03
CA ALA A 102 -6.82 -0.37 10.24
C ALA A 102 -8.31 -0.67 10.01
N GLN A 103 -9.15 -0.45 11.03
CA GLN A 103 -10.60 -0.60 10.89
C GLN A 103 -11.16 0.37 9.84
N GLN A 104 -10.73 1.63 9.85
CA GLN A 104 -11.14 2.60 8.85
C GLN A 104 -10.61 2.24 7.46
N SER A 105 -9.34 1.85 7.34
CA SER A 105 -8.72 1.42 6.07
C SER A 105 -9.47 0.24 5.44
N MET A 106 -9.84 -0.78 6.24
CA MET A 106 -10.63 -1.91 5.74
C MET A 106 -12.04 -1.48 5.29
N LYS A 107 -12.67 -0.56 6.01
CA LYS A 107 -13.96 -0.02 5.62
C LYS A 107 -13.89 0.73 4.29
N ASP A 108 -12.86 1.57 4.11
CA ASP A 108 -12.65 2.33 2.88
C ASP A 108 -12.31 1.41 1.70
N PHE A 109 -11.48 0.39 1.92
CA PHE A 109 -11.21 -0.66 0.93
C PHE A 109 -12.48 -1.35 0.47
N LYS A 110 -13.32 -1.83 1.41
CA LYS A 110 -14.59 -2.50 1.08
C LYS A 110 -15.56 -1.59 0.35
N ALA A 111 -15.63 -0.32 0.70
CA ALA A 111 -16.47 0.65 0.01
C ALA A 111 -15.98 0.90 -1.42
N ALA A 112 -14.67 1.08 -1.63
CA ALA A 112 -14.09 1.25 -2.95
C ALA A 112 -14.26 0.00 -3.84
N ALA A 113 -14.24 -1.20 -3.24
CA ALA A 113 -14.42 -2.47 -3.94
C ALA A 113 -15.85 -2.71 -4.46
N GLN A 114 -16.85 -2.04 -3.90
CA GLN A 114 -18.23 -2.11 -4.38
C GLN A 114 -18.47 -1.35 -5.70
N GLY A 115 -17.51 -0.54 -6.11
CA GLY A 115 -17.55 0.23 -7.37
C GLY A 115 -16.25 0.08 -8.15
N SER A 116 -15.84 1.15 -8.82
CA SER A 116 -14.60 1.23 -9.59
C SER A 116 -13.48 1.97 -8.84
N GLY A 117 -13.56 2.04 -7.51
CA GLY A 117 -12.69 2.85 -6.68
C GLY A 117 -11.35 2.21 -6.33
N LEU A 118 -11.17 0.88 -6.52
CA LEU A 118 -9.89 0.23 -6.27
C LEU A 118 -8.88 0.56 -7.38
N GLN A 119 -7.75 1.13 -6.98
CA GLN A 119 -6.67 1.53 -7.86
C GLN A 119 -5.38 0.78 -7.49
N PRO A 120 -4.84 -0.07 -8.38
CA PRO A 120 -3.57 -0.72 -8.12
C PRO A 120 -2.44 0.32 -8.06
N SER A 121 -1.50 0.13 -7.15
CA SER A 121 -0.41 1.08 -6.95
C SER A 121 0.59 1.05 -8.10
N LEU A 122 0.81 2.19 -8.76
CA LEU A 122 1.85 2.34 -9.77
C LEU A 122 3.24 2.22 -9.15
N THR A 123 3.47 2.85 -7.99
CA THR A 123 4.78 2.87 -7.33
C THR A 123 5.24 1.51 -6.84
N HIS A 124 4.30 0.57 -6.65
CA HIS A 124 4.60 -0.81 -6.27
C HIS A 124 4.51 -1.80 -7.45
N GLY A 125 4.49 -1.29 -8.69
CA GLY A 125 4.52 -2.12 -9.88
C GLY A 125 3.24 -2.91 -10.17
N MET A 126 2.10 -2.52 -9.59
CA MET A 126 0.83 -3.25 -9.78
C MET A 126 -0.07 -2.64 -10.85
N ALA A 127 0.08 -1.35 -11.17
CA ALA A 127 -0.79 -0.65 -12.09
C ALA A 127 -0.34 -0.74 -13.56
N ALA A 128 0.96 -0.88 -13.81
CA ALA A 128 1.53 -0.88 -15.16
C ALA A 128 2.87 -1.61 -15.21
N SER A 129 3.40 -1.79 -16.41
CA SER A 129 4.74 -2.36 -16.62
C SER A 129 5.84 -1.50 -15.99
N SER A 130 7.01 -2.10 -15.75
CA SER A 130 8.19 -1.39 -15.23
C SER A 130 8.66 -0.26 -16.18
N TYR A 131 8.41 -0.37 -17.47
CA TYR A 131 8.71 0.68 -18.45
C TYR A 131 7.83 1.92 -18.23
N VAL A 132 6.52 1.72 -18.07
CA VAL A 132 5.59 2.82 -17.75
C VAL A 132 5.93 3.44 -16.40
N GLN A 133 6.20 2.61 -15.40
CA GLN A 133 6.59 3.08 -14.06
C GLN A 133 7.86 3.93 -14.13
N GLY A 134 8.90 3.48 -14.85
CA GLY A 134 10.15 4.21 -15.05
C GLY A 134 9.93 5.55 -15.74
N ALA A 135 9.17 5.56 -16.84
CA ALA A 135 8.85 6.80 -17.55
C ALA A 135 8.12 7.84 -16.68
N VAL A 136 7.19 7.38 -15.82
CA VAL A 136 6.51 8.27 -14.86
C VAL A 136 7.50 8.81 -13.84
N PHE A 137 8.34 7.96 -13.26
CA PHE A 137 9.32 8.38 -12.24
C PHE A 137 10.32 9.40 -12.79
N ASP A 138 10.80 9.22 -14.00
CA ASP A 138 11.74 10.14 -14.63
C ASP A 138 11.14 11.54 -14.77
N VAL A 139 9.92 11.63 -15.29
CA VAL A 139 9.25 12.94 -15.46
C VAL A 139 8.95 13.60 -14.10
N VAL A 140 8.44 12.83 -13.14
CA VAL A 140 8.11 13.35 -11.80
C VAL A 140 9.37 13.79 -11.07
N THR A 141 10.45 13.00 -11.13
CA THR A 141 11.73 13.34 -10.49
C THR A 141 12.34 14.61 -11.09
N ASN A 142 12.34 14.74 -12.41
CA ASN A 142 12.85 15.91 -13.08
C ASN A 142 12.03 17.16 -12.73
N PHE A 143 10.70 17.05 -12.70
CA PHE A 143 9.83 18.13 -12.29
C PHE A 143 10.07 18.56 -10.83
N PHE A 144 10.20 17.60 -9.93
CA PHE A 144 10.40 17.86 -8.50
C PHE A 144 11.74 18.57 -8.21
N ASN A 145 12.78 18.24 -8.97
CA ASN A 145 14.13 18.77 -8.76
C ASN A 145 14.37 20.12 -9.47
N ASP A 146 13.45 20.59 -10.32
CA ASP A 146 13.55 21.89 -10.98
C ASP A 146 12.52 22.88 -10.40
N PRO A 147 12.92 23.82 -9.51
CA PRO A 147 12.01 24.77 -8.90
C PRO A 147 11.40 25.78 -9.90
N LYS A 148 11.89 25.79 -11.15
CA LYS A 148 11.38 26.64 -12.23
C LYS A 148 10.56 25.87 -13.25
N ALA A 149 10.35 24.55 -13.04
CA ALA A 149 9.61 23.72 -13.97
C ALA A 149 8.15 24.20 -14.11
N ASP A 150 7.69 24.26 -15.35
CA ASP A 150 6.29 24.54 -15.67
C ASP A 150 5.44 23.28 -15.45
N PRO A 151 4.45 23.27 -14.51
CA PRO A 151 3.61 22.13 -14.25
C PRO A 151 2.82 21.63 -15.47
N GLN A 152 2.37 22.57 -16.33
CA GLN A 152 1.62 22.22 -17.54
C GLN A 152 2.51 21.52 -18.57
N LYS A 153 3.77 21.95 -18.71
CA LYS A 153 4.75 21.28 -19.55
C LYS A 153 5.07 19.89 -19.00
N ALA A 154 5.30 19.76 -17.71
CA ALA A 154 5.56 18.48 -17.06
C ALA A 154 4.39 17.50 -17.24
N ALA A 155 3.15 17.95 -17.10
CA ALA A 155 1.96 17.12 -17.34
C ALA A 155 1.88 16.59 -18.78
N ARG A 156 2.19 17.46 -19.76
CA ARG A 156 2.26 17.03 -21.17
C ARG A 156 3.40 16.04 -21.43
N GLN A 157 4.56 16.25 -20.82
CA GLN A 157 5.70 15.33 -20.89
C GLN A 157 5.35 13.96 -20.26
N LEU A 158 4.63 13.96 -19.13
CA LEU A 158 4.17 12.74 -18.47
C LEU A 158 3.25 11.93 -19.39
N ALA A 159 2.25 12.59 -20.00
CA ALA A 159 1.34 11.93 -20.93
C ALA A 159 2.09 11.34 -22.14
N ALA A 160 3.00 12.10 -22.73
CA ALA A 160 3.80 11.65 -23.87
C ALA A 160 4.74 10.48 -23.50
N ALA A 161 5.37 10.54 -22.32
CA ALA A 161 6.26 9.49 -21.84
C ALA A 161 5.52 8.17 -21.64
N ILE A 162 4.32 8.20 -21.06
CA ILE A 162 3.46 7.02 -20.89
C ILE A 162 3.07 6.44 -22.25
N GLN A 163 2.63 7.27 -23.20
CA GLN A 163 2.25 6.81 -24.54
C GLN A 163 3.40 6.18 -25.32
N ALA A 164 4.63 6.64 -25.11
CA ALA A 164 5.79 6.13 -25.83
C ALA A 164 6.23 4.71 -25.39
N VAL A 165 5.76 4.23 -24.24
CA VAL A 165 6.17 2.94 -23.64
C VAL A 165 5.00 1.96 -23.42
N GLN A 166 3.79 2.29 -23.88
CA GLN A 166 2.63 1.41 -23.95
C GLN A 166 2.66 0.56 -25.22
#